data_b1170a9917d98583bbacbedb790247b3
#
_entry.id   b1170a9917d98583bbacbedb790247b3
#
_cell.length_a   1.000
_cell.length_b   1.000
_cell.length_c   1.000
_cell.angle_alpha   90.00
_cell.angle_beta   90.00
_cell.angle_gamma   90.00
#
_symmetry.space_group_name_H-M   'P 1'
#
loop_
_entity.id
_entity.type
_entity.pdbx_description
1 polymer ?
#
loop_
_entity_poly.entity_id
_entity_poly.type
_entity_poly.pdbx_seq_one_letter_code
_entity_poly.pdbx_strand_id
1 'polypeptide(L)'
;EGMCGLHSGGRSLAHRALTQGYWWPYMQKDAQVYVRKCNKCQLFSPLIHQPARDLTPLTSPWPFAQWGMDIVGVLPRAPGNKKFLLAATDYFTKWVEAEPLAQIREADVIRFIRTNILSRFGIPKAFVSDNGTQFVGSKVRNLLEQLKIEFYNSTPSYPQCNGQAEASNKTILNGIKKKLEKAKGRWVDELSNVLWAYRTTPRKATNETPYSLAFGFEAVIPLEVGLPTIRTDAYDASHNNEVLARDLDLAEERRDNAFIKMADYQKQLAKSFNQKVQRREFGVGDLVLRKVVGNTKDPTDGKLGPNWEGPYKVIKLAGRGSCYLEDAEGKEVLRPWNANNLRKYFH
;
A
#
# COMPACT_ATOMS: atom_id res chain seq x y z
N GLU A 1 6.43 -25.99 -34.14
CA GLU A 1 5.09 -25.41 -34.20
C GLU A 1 4.17 -26.42 -34.91
N GLY A 2 2.89 -26.26 -34.88
CA GLY A 2 1.91 -27.19 -35.41
C GLY A 2 1.26 -28.07 -34.34
N MET A 3 0.58 -29.16 -34.73
CA MET A 3 -0.18 -30.05 -33.81
C MET A 3 0.66 -30.60 -32.63
N CYS A 4 1.98 -30.53 -32.69
CA CYS A 4 2.89 -30.97 -31.65
C CYS A 4 3.36 -29.87 -30.68
N GLY A 5 3.00 -28.61 -30.91
CA GLY A 5 3.52 -27.46 -30.17
C GLY A 5 2.67 -27.07 -28.95
N LEU A 6 2.84 -27.74 -27.83
CA LEU A 6 2.24 -27.35 -26.54
C LEU A 6 2.93 -26.16 -25.87
N HIS A 7 3.80 -25.43 -26.59
CA HIS A 7 4.59 -24.34 -26.03
C HIS A 7 5.25 -24.73 -24.70
N SER A 8 5.80 -25.95 -24.60
CA SER A 8 6.48 -26.47 -23.43
C SER A 8 7.85 -25.81 -23.20
N GLY A 9 8.38 -25.90 -21.98
CA GLY A 9 9.70 -25.35 -21.67
C GLY A 9 10.83 -25.93 -22.52
N GLY A 10 11.94 -25.18 -22.68
CA GLY A 10 13.05 -25.58 -23.55
C GLY A 10 13.64 -26.98 -23.28
N ARG A 11 13.71 -27.38 -21.98
CA ARG A 11 14.15 -28.76 -21.62
C ARG A 11 13.18 -29.83 -22.14
N SER A 12 11.89 -29.60 -22.03
CA SER A 12 10.86 -30.53 -22.53
C SER A 12 10.87 -30.58 -24.06
N LEU A 13 11.10 -29.46 -24.73
CA LEU A 13 11.21 -29.39 -26.17
C LEU A 13 12.43 -30.18 -26.66
N ALA A 14 13.60 -29.99 -26.05
CA ALA A 14 14.81 -30.73 -26.36
C ALA A 14 14.63 -32.25 -26.15
N HIS A 15 14.05 -32.64 -24.97
CA HIS A 15 13.78 -34.04 -24.69
C HIS A 15 12.84 -34.66 -25.73
N ARG A 16 11.80 -33.95 -26.14
CA ARG A 16 10.87 -34.43 -27.16
C ARG A 16 11.53 -34.61 -28.53
N ALA A 17 12.40 -33.70 -28.93
CA ALA A 17 13.18 -33.85 -30.17
C ALA A 17 14.11 -35.09 -30.09
N LEU A 18 14.75 -35.28 -28.92
CA LEU A 18 15.60 -36.45 -28.69
C LEU A 18 14.80 -37.77 -28.77
N THR A 19 13.64 -37.87 -28.17
CA THR A 19 12.78 -39.07 -28.22
C THR A 19 12.27 -39.39 -29.63
N GLN A 20 12.24 -38.39 -30.51
CA GLN A 20 11.89 -38.57 -31.92
C GLN A 20 13.09 -38.83 -32.82
N GLY A 21 14.27 -39.06 -32.25
CA GLY A 21 15.48 -39.41 -32.98
C GLY A 21 16.33 -38.24 -33.48
N TYR A 22 15.98 -36.99 -33.12
CA TYR A 22 16.79 -35.82 -33.50
C TYR A 22 17.84 -35.51 -32.44
N TRP A 23 19.06 -35.33 -32.83
CA TRP A 23 20.13 -34.90 -31.95
C TRP A 23 21.10 -33.97 -32.67
N TRP A 24 21.59 -32.92 -31.96
CA TRP A 24 22.67 -32.05 -32.38
C TRP A 24 23.43 -31.48 -31.19
N PRO A 25 24.69 -31.07 -31.34
CA PRO A 25 25.40 -30.33 -30.29
C PRO A 25 24.63 -29.10 -29.85
N TYR A 26 24.59 -28.83 -28.54
CA TYR A 26 23.90 -27.66 -27.97
C TYR A 26 22.38 -27.65 -28.03
N MET A 27 21.74 -28.75 -28.38
CA MET A 27 20.29 -28.92 -28.51
C MET A 27 19.50 -28.32 -27.36
N GLN A 28 19.92 -28.51 -26.10
CA GLN A 28 19.23 -27.96 -24.93
C GLN A 28 19.31 -26.44 -24.89
N LYS A 29 20.47 -25.87 -25.23
CA LYS A 29 20.68 -24.42 -25.28
C LYS A 29 19.83 -23.78 -26.38
N ASP A 30 19.81 -24.37 -27.54
CA ASP A 30 19.05 -23.88 -28.68
C ASP A 30 17.55 -23.95 -28.44
N ALA A 31 17.07 -25.05 -27.86
CA ALA A 31 15.68 -25.18 -27.46
C ALA A 31 15.27 -24.15 -26.38
N GLN A 32 16.18 -23.85 -25.45
CA GLN A 32 15.92 -22.78 -24.44
C GLN A 32 15.86 -21.41 -25.10
N VAL A 33 16.77 -21.08 -26.03
CA VAL A 33 16.78 -19.82 -26.76
C VAL A 33 15.51 -19.70 -27.61
N TYR A 34 15.12 -20.75 -28.31
CA TYR A 34 13.90 -20.78 -29.13
C TYR A 34 12.63 -20.51 -28.30
N VAL A 35 12.46 -21.22 -27.17
CA VAL A 35 11.29 -21.02 -26.28
C VAL A 35 11.33 -19.62 -25.65
N ARG A 36 12.53 -19.11 -25.33
CA ARG A 36 12.66 -17.76 -24.72
C ARG A 36 12.22 -16.67 -25.70
N LYS A 37 12.41 -16.83 -27.01
CA LYS A 37 11.97 -15.89 -28.04
C LYS A 37 10.52 -16.06 -28.47
N CYS A 38 9.88 -17.16 -28.11
CA CYS A 38 8.50 -17.42 -28.50
C CYS A 38 7.53 -16.43 -27.83
N ASN A 39 6.83 -15.62 -28.63
CA ASN A 39 5.90 -14.61 -28.16
C ASN A 39 4.80 -15.20 -27.28
N LYS A 40 4.16 -16.29 -27.70
CA LYS A 40 3.10 -16.96 -26.90
C LYS A 40 3.62 -17.44 -25.55
N CYS A 41 4.81 -18.06 -25.50
CA CYS A 41 5.42 -18.48 -24.24
C CYS A 41 5.71 -17.32 -23.30
N GLN A 42 6.05 -16.16 -23.84
CA GLN A 42 6.32 -14.96 -23.05
C GLN A 42 5.03 -14.33 -22.52
N LEU A 43 3.98 -14.16 -23.35
CA LEU A 43 2.71 -13.55 -22.97
C LEU A 43 1.95 -14.40 -21.95
N PHE A 44 1.97 -15.73 -22.06
CA PHE A 44 1.28 -16.65 -21.15
C PHE A 44 2.16 -17.16 -20.00
N SER A 45 3.35 -16.61 -19.84
CA SER A 45 4.24 -16.98 -18.75
C SER A 45 3.61 -16.73 -17.37
N PRO A 46 3.92 -17.56 -16.36
CA PRO A 46 3.46 -17.33 -14.99
C PRO A 46 3.81 -15.94 -14.48
N LEU A 47 2.92 -15.39 -13.63
CA LEU A 47 3.17 -14.13 -12.97
C LEU A 47 4.35 -14.25 -12.00
N ILE A 48 5.17 -13.20 -11.97
CA ILE A 48 6.31 -13.14 -11.06
C ILE A 48 5.81 -12.56 -9.73
N HIS A 49 5.86 -13.36 -8.67
CA HIS A 49 5.44 -12.95 -7.33
C HIS A 49 6.58 -12.37 -6.48
N GLN A 50 7.82 -12.54 -6.92
CA GLN A 50 8.98 -12.02 -6.21
C GLN A 50 9.11 -10.51 -6.44
N PRO A 51 9.37 -9.73 -5.38
CA PRO A 51 9.59 -8.30 -5.52
C PRO A 51 10.86 -8.02 -6.32
N ALA A 52 10.84 -6.93 -7.10
CA ALA A 52 11.94 -6.56 -7.99
C ALA A 52 12.98 -5.66 -7.31
N ARG A 53 12.65 -5.07 -6.16
CA ARG A 53 13.49 -4.10 -5.45
C ARG A 53 13.36 -4.20 -3.95
N ASP A 54 14.40 -3.70 -3.29
CA ASP A 54 14.47 -3.61 -1.83
C ASP A 54 13.40 -2.68 -1.26
N LEU A 55 12.91 -3.04 -0.08
CA LEU A 55 12.01 -2.22 0.72
C LEU A 55 12.79 -1.07 1.36
N THR A 56 12.38 0.15 1.12
CA THR A 56 12.89 1.32 1.80
C THR A 56 11.88 1.74 2.86
N PRO A 57 12.21 1.70 4.15
CA PRO A 57 11.31 2.13 5.21
C PRO A 57 10.99 3.63 5.09
N LEU A 58 9.74 3.99 5.33
CA LEU A 58 9.32 5.37 5.48
C LEU A 58 9.14 5.66 6.97
N THR A 59 9.92 6.59 7.50
CA THR A 59 9.85 7.03 8.90
C THR A 59 9.31 8.44 8.98
N SER A 60 8.37 8.67 9.89
CA SER A 60 7.91 10.02 10.23
C SER A 60 8.79 10.60 11.33
N PRO A 61 9.25 11.85 11.23
CA PRO A 61 10.22 12.41 12.19
C PRO A 61 9.60 12.74 13.56
N TRP A 62 8.32 13.11 13.63
CA TRP A 62 7.59 13.41 14.88
C TRP A 62 6.09 13.12 14.73
N PRO A 63 5.32 13.12 15.83
CA PRO A 63 3.87 12.91 15.77
C PRO A 63 3.18 13.88 14.83
N PHE A 64 2.27 13.38 14.02
CA PHE A 64 1.42 14.13 13.07
C PHE A 64 2.17 14.82 11.92
N ALA A 65 3.48 14.56 11.76
CA ALA A 65 4.25 15.12 10.66
C ALA A 65 3.89 14.54 9.30
N GLN A 66 3.53 13.26 9.24
CA GLN A 66 3.23 12.59 7.97
C GLN A 66 1.99 11.72 8.08
N TRP A 67 1.04 11.98 7.19
CA TRP A 67 -0.22 11.25 7.12
C TRP A 67 -0.34 10.47 5.83
N GLY A 68 -0.61 9.16 5.95
CA GLY A 68 -0.97 8.33 4.81
C GLY A 68 -2.48 8.34 4.61
N MET A 69 -2.96 8.80 3.46
CA MET A 69 -4.39 8.81 3.11
C MET A 69 -4.72 7.69 2.13
N ASP A 70 -5.88 7.08 2.33
CA ASP A 70 -6.39 6.04 1.44
C ASP A 70 -7.93 6.00 1.47
N ILE A 71 -8.53 5.54 0.38
CA ILE A 71 -9.98 5.37 0.28
C ILE A 71 -10.32 3.90 0.12
N VAL A 72 -11.03 3.39 1.10
CA VAL A 72 -11.57 2.05 1.06
C VAL A 72 -12.97 2.08 0.45
N GLY A 73 -13.22 1.31 -0.54
CA GLY A 73 -14.53 1.17 -1.18
C GLY A 73 -14.57 -0.03 -2.13
N VAL A 74 -15.70 -0.52 -2.56
CA VAL A 74 -17.10 -0.19 -2.28
C VAL A 74 -17.55 -1.02 -1.07
N LEU A 75 -18.00 -0.37 0.00
CA LEU A 75 -18.58 -1.01 1.17
C LEU A 75 -20.11 -1.17 0.97
N PRO A 76 -20.78 -2.05 1.75
CA PRO A 76 -22.23 -2.13 1.75
C PRO A 76 -22.87 -0.76 1.98
N ARG A 77 -23.95 -0.47 1.28
CA ARG A 77 -24.64 0.82 1.44
C ARG A 77 -25.16 0.98 2.86
N ALA A 78 -24.80 2.10 3.47
CA ALA A 78 -25.25 2.53 4.79
C ALA A 78 -26.18 3.75 4.68
N PRO A 79 -26.87 4.15 5.75
CA PRO A 79 -27.72 5.35 5.77
C PRO A 79 -26.99 6.57 5.19
N GLY A 80 -27.68 7.39 4.44
CA GLY A 80 -27.11 8.50 3.69
C GLY A 80 -26.32 8.07 2.43
N ASN A 81 -26.60 6.87 1.91
CA ASN A 81 -25.94 6.27 0.73
C ASN A 81 -24.41 6.17 0.85
N LYS A 82 -23.90 6.08 2.08
CA LYS A 82 -22.47 5.98 2.36
C LYS A 82 -21.96 4.60 1.98
N LYS A 83 -20.90 4.56 1.17
CA LYS A 83 -20.32 3.31 0.62
C LYS A 83 -18.80 3.34 0.48
N PHE A 84 -18.15 4.43 0.89
CA PHE A 84 -16.71 4.58 0.91
C PHE A 84 -16.25 5.04 2.29
N LEU A 85 -15.02 4.70 2.64
CA LEU A 85 -14.37 5.15 3.85
C LEU A 85 -13.07 5.85 3.44
N LEU A 86 -12.98 7.17 3.70
CA LEU A 86 -11.74 7.91 3.61
C LEU A 86 -11.05 7.81 4.96
N ALA A 87 -9.82 7.33 4.97
CA ALA A 87 -9.02 7.20 6.18
C ALA A 87 -7.66 7.86 6.02
N ALA A 88 -7.17 8.44 7.11
CA ALA A 88 -5.83 8.98 7.22
C ALA A 88 -5.14 8.41 8.46
N THR A 89 -3.92 7.90 8.29
CA THR A 89 -3.10 7.33 9.37
C THR A 89 -1.86 8.18 9.56
N ASP A 90 -1.63 8.67 10.77
CA ASP A 90 -0.35 9.26 11.13
C ASP A 90 0.73 8.19 11.20
N TYR A 91 1.85 8.42 10.53
CA TYR A 91 2.92 7.42 10.41
C TYR A 91 3.77 7.28 11.67
N PHE A 92 3.74 8.24 12.58
CA PHE A 92 4.44 8.14 13.86
C PHE A 92 3.57 7.45 14.91
N THR A 93 2.48 8.07 15.33
CA THR A 93 1.62 7.58 16.42
C THR A 93 0.76 6.40 16.03
N LYS A 94 0.57 6.14 14.74
CA LYS A 94 -0.43 5.22 14.17
C LYS A 94 -1.87 5.66 14.44
N TRP A 95 -2.09 6.90 14.83
CA TRP A 95 -3.41 7.48 14.96
C TRP A 95 -4.16 7.44 13.63
N VAL A 96 -5.45 7.13 13.68
CA VAL A 96 -6.29 7.09 12.48
C VAL A 96 -7.49 7.99 12.64
N GLU A 97 -7.69 8.83 11.63
CA GLU A 97 -8.94 9.53 11.38
C GLU A 97 -9.65 8.87 10.20
N ALA A 98 -10.97 8.75 10.27
CA ALA A 98 -11.73 8.16 9.18
C ALA A 98 -13.14 8.76 9.08
N GLU A 99 -13.60 8.96 7.85
CA GLU A 99 -14.92 9.51 7.56
C GLU A 99 -15.65 8.67 6.49
N PRO A 100 -16.92 8.30 6.71
CA PRO A 100 -17.71 7.58 5.73
C PRO A 100 -18.26 8.54 4.66
N LEU A 101 -18.07 8.21 3.39
CA LEU A 101 -18.45 9.03 2.24
C LEU A 101 -19.49 8.34 1.35
N ALA A 102 -20.42 9.12 0.82
CA ALA A 102 -21.37 8.67 -0.20
C ALA A 102 -20.73 8.68 -1.61
N GLN A 103 -19.86 9.65 -1.86
CA GLN A 103 -19.13 9.84 -3.12
C GLN A 103 -17.68 10.21 -2.82
N ILE A 104 -16.82 9.94 -3.79
CA ILE A 104 -15.40 10.29 -3.71
C ILE A 104 -15.18 11.52 -4.58
N ARG A 105 -15.11 12.69 -3.96
CA ARG A 105 -14.87 13.97 -4.65
C ARG A 105 -13.69 14.70 -4.01
N GLU A 106 -13.04 15.52 -4.80
CA GLU A 106 -11.97 16.43 -4.34
C GLU A 106 -12.40 17.31 -3.16
N ALA A 107 -13.63 17.83 -3.21
CA ALA A 107 -14.20 18.66 -2.14
C ALA A 107 -14.34 17.89 -0.81
N ASP A 108 -14.68 16.60 -0.87
CA ASP A 108 -14.82 15.76 0.33
C ASP A 108 -13.44 15.48 0.96
N VAL A 109 -12.41 15.28 0.14
CA VAL A 109 -11.01 15.14 0.59
C VAL A 109 -10.53 16.44 1.26
N ILE A 110 -10.77 17.59 0.63
CA ILE A 110 -10.40 18.90 1.19
C ILE A 110 -11.10 19.15 2.53
N ARG A 111 -12.40 18.87 2.61
CA ARG A 111 -13.15 19.00 3.86
C ARG A 111 -12.56 18.11 4.94
N PHE A 112 -12.30 16.83 4.61
CA PHE A 112 -11.71 15.88 5.54
C PHE A 112 -10.33 16.35 6.05
N ILE A 113 -9.44 16.79 5.16
CA ILE A 113 -8.14 17.34 5.54
C ILE A 113 -8.30 18.50 6.52
N ARG A 114 -9.17 19.48 6.20
CA ARG A 114 -9.39 20.66 7.05
C ARG A 114 -9.97 20.29 8.41
N THR A 115 -11.03 19.47 8.44
CA THR A 115 -11.78 19.19 9.65
C THR A 115 -11.14 18.13 10.53
N ASN A 116 -10.62 17.05 9.94
CA ASN A 116 -10.13 15.91 10.69
C ASN A 116 -8.63 15.98 10.97
N ILE A 117 -7.87 16.70 10.15
CA ILE A 117 -6.42 16.80 10.31
C ILE A 117 -5.99 18.18 10.78
N LEU A 118 -6.17 19.21 9.91
CA LEU A 118 -5.59 20.54 10.18
C LEU A 118 -6.13 21.19 11.44
N SER A 119 -7.45 21.14 11.67
CA SER A 119 -8.08 21.76 12.84
C SER A 119 -7.80 21.05 14.16
N ARG A 120 -7.32 19.80 14.12
CA ARG A 120 -7.12 18.96 15.31
C ARG A 120 -5.65 18.74 15.64
N PHE A 121 -4.80 18.60 14.63
CA PHE A 121 -3.39 18.20 14.79
C PHE A 121 -2.40 19.22 14.19
N GLY A 122 -2.90 20.30 13.60
CA GLY A 122 -2.08 21.31 12.95
C GLY A 122 -1.68 20.93 11.53
N ILE A 123 -0.78 21.72 10.94
CA ILE A 123 -0.31 21.57 9.56
C ILE A 123 0.78 20.49 9.54
N PRO A 124 0.57 19.36 8.83
CA PRO A 124 1.60 18.33 8.71
C PRO A 124 2.70 18.76 7.73
N LYS A 125 3.85 18.11 7.83
CA LYS A 125 4.93 18.25 6.84
C LYS A 125 4.52 17.65 5.49
N ALA A 126 3.86 16.48 5.50
CA ALA A 126 3.55 15.78 4.26
C ALA A 126 2.28 14.92 4.34
N PHE A 127 1.63 14.77 3.19
CA PHE A 127 0.66 13.72 2.94
C PHE A 127 1.22 12.69 1.95
N VAL A 128 0.85 11.44 2.16
CA VAL A 128 1.14 10.31 1.28
C VAL A 128 -0.18 9.69 0.84
N SER A 129 -0.43 9.53 -0.44
CA SER A 129 -1.60 8.81 -0.95
C SER A 129 -1.26 8.03 -2.22
N ASP A 130 -2.22 7.23 -2.69
CA ASP A 130 -2.14 6.68 -4.04
C ASP A 130 -2.43 7.77 -5.10
N ASN A 131 -2.29 7.40 -6.38
CA ASN A 131 -2.57 8.29 -7.52
C ASN A 131 -4.07 8.42 -7.84
N GLY A 132 -4.95 8.22 -6.87
CA GLY A 132 -6.37 8.44 -7.07
C GLY A 132 -6.67 9.88 -7.53
N THR A 133 -7.51 10.04 -8.54
CA THR A 133 -7.85 11.36 -9.13
C THR A 133 -8.34 12.36 -8.10
N GLN A 134 -8.98 11.91 -7.04
CA GLN A 134 -9.50 12.70 -5.94
C GLN A 134 -8.40 13.31 -5.05
N PHE A 135 -7.20 12.73 -5.03
CA PHE A 135 -6.06 13.22 -4.26
C PHE A 135 -5.13 14.12 -5.09
N VAL A 136 -5.09 13.91 -6.41
CA VAL A 136 -4.19 14.64 -7.31
C VAL A 136 -4.88 15.80 -8.06
N GLY A 137 -6.13 16.08 -7.76
CA GLY A 137 -6.90 17.15 -8.36
C GLY A 137 -6.32 18.53 -8.07
N SER A 138 -6.64 19.51 -8.92
CA SER A 138 -6.08 20.87 -8.86
C SER A 138 -6.40 21.59 -7.55
N LYS A 139 -7.61 21.39 -7.01
CA LYS A 139 -8.05 22.06 -5.77
C LYS A 139 -7.31 21.52 -4.54
N VAL A 140 -7.06 20.19 -4.48
CA VAL A 140 -6.26 19.60 -3.40
C VAL A 140 -4.83 20.10 -3.50
N ARG A 141 -4.22 20.07 -4.68
CA ARG A 141 -2.86 20.58 -4.88
C ARG A 141 -2.72 22.04 -4.45
N ASN A 142 -3.62 22.91 -4.87
CA ASN A 142 -3.62 24.32 -4.48
C ASN A 142 -3.71 24.50 -2.96
N LEU A 143 -4.55 23.72 -2.27
CA LEU A 143 -4.61 23.76 -0.81
C LEU A 143 -3.27 23.37 -0.17
N LEU A 144 -2.65 22.28 -0.66
CA LEU A 144 -1.38 21.80 -0.10
C LEU A 144 -0.23 22.77 -0.38
N GLU A 145 -0.17 23.34 -1.57
CA GLU A 145 0.82 24.36 -1.94
C GLU A 145 0.68 25.64 -1.09
N GLN A 146 -0.55 26.14 -0.89
CA GLN A 146 -0.82 27.28 -0.03
C GLN A 146 -0.34 27.07 1.41
N LEU A 147 -0.46 25.85 1.92
CA LEU A 147 -0.05 25.48 3.27
C LEU A 147 1.39 24.95 3.33
N LYS A 148 2.12 24.94 2.22
CA LYS A 148 3.49 24.41 2.08
C LYS A 148 3.62 22.97 2.55
N ILE A 149 2.59 22.14 2.32
CA ILE A 149 2.56 20.73 2.65
C ILE A 149 3.10 19.92 1.48
N GLU A 150 4.09 19.08 1.72
CA GLU A 150 4.63 18.15 0.73
C GLU A 150 3.61 17.07 0.40
N PHE A 151 3.52 16.69 -0.88
CA PHE A 151 2.61 15.62 -1.31
C PHE A 151 3.35 14.51 -2.03
N TYR A 152 3.40 13.34 -1.39
CA TYR A 152 4.05 12.15 -1.94
C TYR A 152 3.01 11.21 -2.53
N ASN A 153 3.01 11.12 -3.85
CA ASN A 153 2.22 10.10 -4.52
C ASN A 153 2.90 8.74 -4.39
N SER A 154 2.19 7.80 -3.80
CA SER A 154 2.52 6.38 -3.96
C SER A 154 2.29 6.01 -5.42
N THR A 155 3.29 6.28 -6.26
CA THR A 155 3.26 5.78 -7.64
C THR A 155 3.33 4.25 -7.62
N PRO A 156 2.96 3.57 -8.72
CA PRO A 156 3.32 2.16 -8.91
C PRO A 156 4.80 1.88 -8.69
N SER A 157 5.65 2.94 -8.63
CA SER A 157 7.06 2.88 -8.24
C SER A 157 7.30 2.74 -6.74
N TYR A 158 6.34 3.10 -5.89
CA TYR A 158 6.49 3.14 -4.44
C TYR A 158 5.23 2.66 -3.71
N PRO A 159 4.74 1.43 -3.98
CA PRO A 159 3.57 0.89 -3.29
C PRO A 159 3.80 0.79 -1.78
N GLN A 160 5.06 0.82 -1.36
CA GLN A 160 5.46 0.67 0.03
C GLN A 160 5.24 1.93 0.88
N CYS A 161 5.16 3.11 0.26
CA CYS A 161 4.88 4.36 0.98
C CYS A 161 3.48 4.35 1.59
N ASN A 162 2.49 3.74 0.93
CA ASN A 162 1.11 3.66 1.43
C ASN A 162 0.82 2.39 2.24
N GLY A 163 1.78 1.45 2.32
CA GLY A 163 1.59 0.16 3.00
C GLY A 163 1.20 0.27 4.47
N GLN A 164 1.58 1.36 5.16
CA GLN A 164 1.15 1.60 6.53
C GLN A 164 -0.33 2.00 6.61
N ALA A 165 -0.81 2.89 5.72
CA ALA A 165 -2.22 3.26 5.63
C ALA A 165 -3.08 2.06 5.22
N GLU A 166 -2.63 1.27 4.24
CA GLU A 166 -3.30 0.02 3.83
C GLU A 166 -3.42 -0.99 4.98
N ALA A 167 -2.35 -1.16 5.78
CA ALA A 167 -2.37 -2.04 6.95
C ALA A 167 -3.35 -1.56 8.02
N SER A 168 -3.43 -0.26 8.27
CA SER A 168 -4.40 0.36 9.18
C SER A 168 -5.82 0.16 8.68
N ASN A 169 -6.08 0.42 7.41
CA ASN A 169 -7.38 0.21 6.77
C ASN A 169 -7.82 -1.26 6.84
N LYS A 170 -6.91 -2.19 6.60
CA LYS A 170 -7.19 -3.63 6.73
C LYS A 170 -7.60 -4.00 8.16
N THR A 171 -6.95 -3.42 9.16
CA THR A 171 -7.28 -3.64 10.57
C THR A 171 -8.65 -3.09 10.91
N ILE A 172 -8.96 -1.86 10.48
CA ILE A 172 -10.27 -1.23 10.69
C ILE A 172 -11.37 -2.03 10.01
N LEU A 173 -11.19 -2.40 8.74
CA LEU A 173 -12.15 -3.22 8.02
C LEU A 173 -12.41 -4.58 8.68
N ASN A 174 -11.35 -5.22 9.19
CA ASN A 174 -11.51 -6.47 9.92
C ASN A 174 -12.27 -6.27 11.24
N GLY A 175 -12.05 -5.15 11.93
CA GLY A 175 -12.82 -4.76 13.11
C GLY A 175 -14.31 -4.59 12.78
N ILE A 176 -14.62 -3.84 11.73
CA ILE A 176 -15.98 -3.65 11.23
C ILE A 176 -16.62 -5.00 10.85
N LYS A 177 -15.92 -5.84 10.09
CA LYS A 177 -16.42 -7.16 9.67
C LYS A 177 -16.78 -8.04 10.86
N LYS A 178 -15.94 -8.08 11.90
CA LYS A 178 -16.16 -8.90 13.09
C LYS A 178 -17.35 -8.43 13.91
N LYS A 179 -17.60 -7.12 13.98
CA LYS A 179 -18.74 -6.55 14.71
C LYS A 179 -20.07 -6.70 13.98
N LEU A 180 -20.06 -6.77 12.66
CA LEU A 180 -21.26 -6.64 11.83
C LEU A 180 -21.72 -7.93 11.17
N GLU A 181 -21.41 -9.12 11.66
CA GLU A 181 -21.70 -10.42 11.03
C GLU A 181 -22.90 -10.45 10.06
N LYS A 182 -24.07 -9.99 10.48
CA LYS A 182 -25.31 -9.99 9.68
C LYS A 182 -25.82 -8.61 9.29
N ALA A 183 -25.39 -7.53 9.95
CA ALA A 183 -25.93 -6.18 9.78
C ALA A 183 -24.98 -5.26 8.98
N LYS A 184 -24.46 -5.74 7.86
CA LYS A 184 -23.37 -5.10 7.06
C LYS A 184 -23.65 -3.65 6.63
N GLY A 185 -24.91 -3.24 6.48
CA GLY A 185 -25.30 -1.86 6.16
C GLY A 185 -25.14 -0.86 7.32
N ARG A 186 -24.92 -1.33 8.55
CA ARG A 186 -24.75 -0.49 9.75
C ARG A 186 -23.28 -0.20 10.11
N TRP A 187 -22.37 -0.40 9.17
CA TRP A 187 -20.93 -0.23 9.42
C TRP A 187 -20.54 1.20 9.83
N VAL A 188 -21.33 2.20 9.42
CA VAL A 188 -21.11 3.60 9.81
C VAL A 188 -21.37 3.81 11.32
N ASP A 189 -22.38 3.15 11.87
CA ASP A 189 -22.71 3.24 13.29
C ASP A 189 -21.60 2.65 14.17
N GLU A 190 -20.94 1.59 13.69
CA GLU A 190 -19.87 0.92 14.42
C GLU A 190 -18.47 1.52 14.18
N LEU A 191 -18.34 2.45 13.24
CA LEU A 191 -17.03 3.01 12.88
C LEU A 191 -16.35 3.68 14.07
N SER A 192 -17.08 4.48 14.85
CA SER A 192 -16.54 5.17 16.03
C SER A 192 -16.02 4.18 17.09
N ASN A 193 -16.74 3.10 17.33
CA ASN A 193 -16.36 2.04 18.27
C ASN A 193 -15.10 1.30 17.79
N VAL A 194 -14.99 1.05 16.47
CA VAL A 194 -13.82 0.40 15.88
C VAL A 194 -12.60 1.32 15.94
N LEU A 195 -12.76 2.61 15.64
CA LEU A 195 -11.70 3.61 15.76
C LEU A 195 -11.24 3.77 17.21
N TRP A 196 -12.17 3.79 18.17
CA TRP A 196 -11.84 3.82 19.59
C TRP A 196 -10.98 2.61 19.98
N ALA A 197 -11.45 1.39 19.69
CA ALA A 197 -10.70 0.18 19.95
C ALA A 197 -9.32 0.18 19.24
N TYR A 198 -9.25 0.70 18.02
CA TYR A 198 -7.99 0.83 17.29
C TYR A 198 -7.02 1.78 18.02
N ARG A 199 -7.48 2.94 18.47
CA ARG A 199 -6.68 3.99 19.10
C ARG A 199 -6.17 3.60 20.49
N THR A 200 -6.92 2.74 21.22
CA THR A 200 -6.63 2.30 22.59
C THR A 200 -6.02 0.91 22.67
N THR A 201 -5.64 0.28 21.53
CA THR A 201 -4.96 -1.02 21.51
C THR A 201 -3.51 -0.85 21.11
N PRO A 202 -2.54 -1.40 21.86
CA PRO A 202 -1.12 -1.30 21.54
C PRO A 202 -0.80 -1.83 20.13
N ARG A 203 0.08 -1.13 19.43
CA ARG A 203 0.54 -1.51 18.10
C ARG A 203 1.85 -2.29 18.19
N LYS A 204 1.93 -3.39 17.44
CA LYS A 204 3.13 -4.26 17.42
C LYS A 204 4.40 -3.49 17.03
N ALA A 205 4.28 -2.47 16.18
CA ALA A 205 5.44 -1.71 15.71
C ALA A 205 6.02 -0.77 16.76
N THR A 206 5.20 -0.24 17.67
CA THR A 206 5.58 0.75 18.68
C THR A 206 5.56 0.18 20.09
N ASN A 207 4.77 -0.86 20.32
CA ASN A 207 4.41 -1.43 21.63
C ASN A 207 3.63 -0.44 22.52
N GLU A 208 3.15 0.65 21.92
CA GLU A 208 2.35 1.69 22.54
C GLU A 208 0.99 1.81 21.86
N THR A 209 0.00 2.39 22.55
CA THR A 209 -1.27 2.73 21.93
C THR A 209 -1.13 3.98 21.06
N PRO A 210 -1.90 4.11 19.97
CA PRO A 210 -1.96 5.39 19.24
C PRO A 210 -2.41 6.56 20.14
N TYR A 211 -3.21 6.27 21.16
CA TYR A 211 -3.70 7.28 22.10
C TYR A 211 -2.56 7.80 22.99
N SER A 212 -1.77 6.93 23.60
CA SER A 212 -0.66 7.35 24.47
C SER A 212 0.42 8.12 23.70
N LEU A 213 0.73 7.71 22.46
CA LEU A 213 1.69 8.43 21.63
C LEU A 213 1.17 9.81 21.18
N ALA A 214 -0.14 9.93 20.98
CA ALA A 214 -0.76 11.21 20.60
C ALA A 214 -0.83 12.20 21.77
N PHE A 215 -1.31 11.74 22.93
CA PHE A 215 -1.67 12.62 24.04
C PHE A 215 -0.71 12.56 25.24
N GLY A 216 0.22 11.62 25.26
CA GLY A 216 1.19 11.45 26.34
C GLY A 216 0.70 10.56 27.50
N PHE A 217 -0.55 10.18 27.54
CA PHE A 217 -1.16 9.32 28.57
C PHE A 217 -2.18 8.36 27.95
N GLU A 218 -2.55 7.31 28.69
CA GLU A 218 -3.53 6.32 28.24
C GLU A 218 -4.99 6.81 28.44
N ALA A 219 -5.86 6.44 27.50
CA ALA A 219 -7.30 6.68 27.65
C ALA A 219 -7.87 5.84 28.79
N VAL A 220 -8.84 6.38 29.51
CA VAL A 220 -9.72 5.58 30.37
C VAL A 220 -10.70 4.83 29.48
N ILE A 221 -10.65 3.51 29.50
CA ILE A 221 -11.52 2.67 28.68
C ILE A 221 -12.83 2.32 29.43
N PRO A 222 -13.93 2.02 28.72
CA PRO A 222 -15.22 1.74 29.37
C PRO A 222 -15.20 0.62 30.42
N LEU A 223 -14.28 -0.34 30.29
CA LEU A 223 -14.10 -1.40 31.28
C LEU A 223 -13.64 -0.88 32.63
N GLU A 224 -12.81 0.14 32.66
CA GLU A 224 -12.29 0.75 33.89
C GLU A 224 -13.33 1.53 34.66
N VAL A 225 -14.47 1.88 34.05
CA VAL A 225 -15.60 2.52 34.74
C VAL A 225 -16.31 1.50 35.64
N GLY A 226 -16.41 0.25 35.21
CA GLY A 226 -17.05 -0.83 35.99
C GLY A 226 -16.09 -1.67 36.83
N LEU A 227 -14.82 -1.75 36.41
CA LEU A 227 -13.74 -2.47 37.06
C LEU A 227 -12.52 -1.53 37.15
N PRO A 228 -12.48 -0.68 38.19
CA PRO A 228 -11.40 0.29 38.36
C PRO A 228 -10.03 -0.35 38.38
N THR A 229 -9.07 0.31 37.73
CA THR A 229 -7.65 -0.06 37.80
C THR A 229 -6.96 0.76 38.87
N ILE A 230 -5.74 0.39 39.26
CA ILE A 230 -4.93 1.17 40.20
C ILE A 230 -4.88 2.65 39.81
N ARG A 231 -4.86 2.95 38.52
CA ARG A 231 -4.82 4.31 37.97
C ARG A 231 -6.13 5.07 38.21
N THR A 232 -7.27 4.41 38.02
CA THR A 232 -8.59 5.04 38.22
C THR A 232 -8.98 5.08 39.69
N ASP A 233 -8.55 4.09 40.48
CA ASP A 233 -8.78 4.07 41.95
C ASP A 233 -7.92 5.12 42.67
N ALA A 234 -6.71 5.37 42.20
CA ALA A 234 -5.79 6.36 42.74
C ALA A 234 -6.09 7.79 42.27
N TYR A 235 -7.21 7.98 41.53
CA TYR A 235 -7.58 9.31 41.07
C TYR A 235 -7.93 10.24 42.22
N ASP A 236 -7.14 11.32 42.34
CA ASP A 236 -7.38 12.42 43.26
C ASP A 236 -7.41 13.73 42.48
N ALA A 237 -8.54 14.41 42.51
CA ALA A 237 -8.72 15.68 41.79
C ALA A 237 -7.71 16.76 42.20
N SER A 238 -7.25 16.74 43.48
CA SER A 238 -6.27 17.71 43.99
C SER A 238 -4.85 17.50 43.44
N HIS A 239 -4.46 16.25 43.15
CA HIS A 239 -3.14 15.88 42.62
C HIS A 239 -3.15 15.54 41.12
N ASN A 240 -4.30 15.56 40.45
CA ASN A 240 -4.42 15.17 39.06
C ASN A 240 -3.53 16.00 38.11
N ASN A 241 -3.39 17.30 38.39
CA ASN A 241 -2.55 18.17 37.56
C ASN A 241 -1.06 17.81 37.67
N GLU A 242 -0.58 17.37 38.82
CA GLU A 242 0.81 16.92 38.99
C GLU A 242 1.04 15.60 38.27
N VAL A 243 0.07 14.67 38.31
CA VAL A 243 0.15 13.40 37.57
C VAL A 243 0.17 13.64 36.06
N LEU A 244 -0.70 14.52 35.55
CA LEU A 244 -0.72 14.89 34.16
C LEU A 244 0.57 15.59 33.70
N ALA A 245 1.11 16.50 34.51
CA ALA A 245 2.39 17.15 34.22
C ALA A 245 3.51 16.13 34.09
N ARG A 246 3.61 15.19 35.03
CA ARG A 246 4.58 14.11 34.99
C ARG A 246 4.40 13.20 33.76
N ASP A 247 3.17 12.85 33.41
CA ASP A 247 2.90 12.03 32.23
C ASP A 247 3.26 12.75 30.93
N LEU A 248 3.10 14.07 30.88
CA LEU A 248 3.53 14.89 29.73
C LEU A 248 5.05 14.99 29.67
N ASP A 249 5.75 15.13 30.78
CA ASP A 249 7.23 15.12 30.84
C ASP A 249 7.80 13.79 30.34
N LEU A 250 7.15 12.67 30.66
CA LEU A 250 7.53 11.34 30.19
C LEU A 250 7.07 11.03 28.75
N ALA A 251 6.22 11.88 28.16
CA ALA A 251 5.69 11.64 26.83
C ALA A 251 6.75 11.62 25.72
N GLU A 252 7.78 12.47 25.84
CA GLU A 252 8.90 12.49 24.90
C GLU A 252 9.72 11.20 24.99
N GLU A 253 10.03 10.74 26.17
CA GLU A 253 10.76 9.46 26.38
C GLU A 253 9.97 8.28 25.79
N ARG A 254 8.64 8.24 25.99
CA ARG A 254 7.77 7.22 25.37
C ARG A 254 7.83 7.27 23.85
N ARG A 255 7.80 8.48 23.27
CA ARG A 255 7.87 8.68 21.82
C ARG A 255 9.22 8.25 21.25
N ASP A 256 10.31 8.57 21.93
CA ASP A 256 11.65 8.15 21.54
C ASP A 256 11.80 6.62 21.59
N ASN A 257 11.33 6.00 22.67
CA ASN A 257 11.29 4.54 22.79
C ASN A 257 10.44 3.89 21.71
N ALA A 258 9.26 4.45 21.40
CA ALA A 258 8.42 3.98 20.33
C ALA A 258 9.07 4.15 18.94
N PHE A 259 9.78 5.25 18.72
CA PHE A 259 10.54 5.50 17.49
C PHE A 259 11.64 4.46 17.28
N ILE A 260 12.41 4.15 18.32
CA ILE A 260 13.47 3.12 18.27
C ILE A 260 12.86 1.75 17.95
N LYS A 261 11.79 1.35 18.65
CA LYS A 261 11.08 0.09 18.39
C LYS A 261 10.52 0.02 16.97
N MET A 262 9.97 1.13 16.49
CA MET A 262 9.43 1.23 15.13
C MET A 262 10.53 1.10 14.08
N ALA A 263 11.69 1.72 14.30
CA ALA A 263 12.85 1.60 13.40
C ALA A 263 13.34 0.15 13.34
N ASP A 264 13.46 -0.52 14.49
CA ASP A 264 13.85 -1.92 14.55
C ASP A 264 12.83 -2.85 13.87
N TYR A 265 11.54 -2.64 14.11
CA TYR A 265 10.48 -3.39 13.46
C TYR A 265 10.52 -3.24 11.94
N GLN A 266 10.69 -2.01 11.45
CA GLN A 266 10.82 -1.74 10.01
C GLN A 266 12.08 -2.36 9.42
N LYS A 267 13.20 -2.33 10.13
CA LYS A 267 14.45 -2.98 9.72
C LYS A 267 14.29 -4.50 9.59
N GLN A 268 13.60 -5.13 10.55
CA GLN A 268 13.30 -6.57 10.49
C GLN A 268 12.39 -6.91 9.31
N LEU A 269 11.33 -6.10 9.07
CA LEU A 269 10.45 -6.26 7.90
C LEU A 269 11.21 -6.12 6.60
N ALA A 270 12.04 -5.07 6.48
CA ALA A 270 12.88 -4.84 5.31
C ALA A 270 13.84 -6.00 5.07
N LYS A 271 14.49 -6.50 6.11
CA LYS A 271 15.38 -7.68 6.01
C LYS A 271 14.65 -8.90 5.49
N SER A 272 13.49 -9.25 6.07
CA SER A 272 12.68 -10.39 5.63
C SER A 272 12.13 -10.25 4.20
N PHE A 273 11.77 -9.03 3.82
CA PHE A 273 11.29 -8.73 2.46
C PHE A 273 12.45 -8.81 1.46
N ASN A 274 13.60 -8.19 1.78
CA ASN A 274 14.74 -8.07 0.88
C ASN A 274 15.40 -9.42 0.59
N GLN A 275 15.29 -10.39 1.49
CA GLN A 275 15.72 -11.78 1.22
C GLN A 275 14.97 -12.43 0.04
N LYS A 276 13.76 -11.96 -0.27
CA LYS A 276 12.93 -12.48 -1.37
C LYS A 276 13.02 -11.65 -2.65
N VAL A 277 13.82 -10.59 -2.64
CA VAL A 277 13.97 -9.69 -3.79
C VAL A 277 14.75 -10.36 -4.89
N GLN A 278 14.16 -10.39 -6.07
CA GLN A 278 14.85 -10.70 -7.33
C GLN A 278 14.93 -9.41 -8.16
N ARG A 279 16.08 -8.76 -8.10
CA ARG A 279 16.29 -7.47 -8.78
C ARG A 279 16.04 -7.61 -10.27
N ARG A 280 15.24 -6.69 -10.80
CA ARG A 280 14.96 -6.56 -12.22
C ARG A 280 15.28 -5.13 -12.63
N GLU A 281 16.29 -5.01 -13.45
CA GLU A 281 16.75 -3.73 -13.99
C GLU A 281 16.42 -3.67 -15.47
N PHE A 282 15.91 -2.53 -15.88
CA PHE A 282 15.58 -2.22 -17.27
C PHE A 282 16.31 -0.97 -17.68
N GLY A 283 16.88 -1.00 -18.89
CA GLY A 283 17.52 0.15 -19.53
C GLY A 283 16.58 0.84 -20.51
N VAL A 284 16.89 2.10 -20.85
CA VAL A 284 16.23 2.78 -21.97
C VAL A 284 16.50 2.01 -23.26
N GLY A 285 15.45 1.77 -24.03
CA GLY A 285 15.50 0.94 -25.24
C GLY A 285 15.17 -0.54 -25.02
N ASP A 286 15.14 -1.04 -23.77
CA ASP A 286 14.73 -2.41 -23.50
C ASP A 286 13.27 -2.64 -23.90
N LEU A 287 13.00 -3.81 -24.49
CA LEU A 287 11.64 -4.28 -24.72
C LEU A 287 11.14 -5.04 -23.50
N VAL A 288 9.93 -4.69 -23.04
CA VAL A 288 9.32 -5.26 -21.85
C VAL A 288 7.86 -5.65 -22.09
N LEU A 289 7.42 -6.68 -21.39
CA LEU A 289 6.00 -6.99 -21.22
C LEU A 289 5.50 -6.38 -19.91
N ARG A 290 4.28 -5.89 -19.90
CA ARG A 290 3.62 -5.43 -18.68
C ARG A 290 2.57 -6.45 -18.23
N LYS A 291 2.37 -6.52 -16.92
CA LYS A 291 1.37 -7.40 -16.31
C LYS A 291 -0.03 -6.93 -16.69
N VAL A 292 -0.88 -7.84 -17.16
CA VAL A 292 -2.31 -7.57 -17.38
C VAL A 292 -2.98 -7.34 -16.04
N VAL A 293 -3.59 -6.17 -15.86
CA VAL A 293 -4.37 -5.79 -14.67
C VAL A 293 -5.84 -5.65 -15.01
N GLY A 294 -6.73 -5.63 -14.01
CA GLY A 294 -8.18 -5.68 -14.24
C GLY A 294 -8.73 -4.70 -15.28
N ASN A 295 -8.11 -3.51 -15.40
CA ASN A 295 -8.52 -2.47 -16.36
C ASN A 295 -8.00 -2.70 -17.79
N THR A 296 -7.01 -3.57 -17.98
CA THR A 296 -6.45 -3.91 -19.29
C THR A 296 -6.82 -5.32 -19.74
N LYS A 297 -7.54 -6.06 -18.88
CA LYS A 297 -8.00 -7.41 -19.19
C LYS A 297 -9.21 -7.33 -20.14
N ASP A 298 -9.12 -8.05 -21.27
CA ASP A 298 -10.27 -8.22 -22.14
C ASP A 298 -11.36 -9.01 -21.39
N PRO A 299 -12.60 -8.46 -21.26
CA PRO A 299 -13.69 -9.15 -20.58
C PRO A 299 -14.05 -10.50 -21.21
N THR A 300 -13.76 -10.69 -22.50
CA THR A 300 -14.09 -11.90 -23.26
C THR A 300 -13.12 -13.05 -22.98
N ASP A 301 -11.88 -12.76 -22.60
CA ASP A 301 -10.82 -13.77 -22.40
C ASP A 301 -10.99 -14.62 -21.12
N GLY A 302 -11.71 -14.12 -20.13
CA GLY A 302 -11.95 -14.82 -18.89
C GLY A 302 -10.67 -15.28 -18.18
N LYS A 303 -10.57 -16.58 -17.84
CA LYS A 303 -9.38 -17.19 -17.22
C LYS A 303 -8.31 -17.63 -18.24
N LEU A 304 -8.61 -17.59 -19.52
CA LEU A 304 -7.74 -18.05 -20.60
C LEU A 304 -6.91 -16.93 -21.22
N GLY A 305 -7.14 -15.68 -20.83
CA GLY A 305 -6.39 -14.52 -21.29
C GLY A 305 -4.92 -14.55 -20.89
N PRO A 306 -4.07 -13.80 -21.61
CA PRO A 306 -2.65 -13.69 -21.33
C PRO A 306 -2.39 -13.05 -19.97
N ASN A 307 -1.29 -13.41 -19.32
CA ASN A 307 -0.87 -12.79 -18.06
C ASN A 307 -0.06 -11.50 -18.29
N TRP A 308 0.49 -11.36 -19.49
CA TRP A 308 1.36 -10.26 -19.90
C TRP A 308 0.91 -9.70 -21.24
N GLU A 309 1.13 -8.40 -21.45
CA GLU A 309 0.80 -7.68 -22.68
C GLU A 309 2.00 -6.87 -23.19
N GLY A 310 2.03 -6.55 -24.49
CA GLY A 310 3.12 -5.85 -25.16
C GLY A 310 3.68 -6.63 -26.36
N PRO A 311 4.90 -6.37 -26.83
CA PRO A 311 5.97 -5.66 -26.11
C PRO A 311 5.86 -4.14 -26.11
N TYR A 312 6.35 -3.51 -25.05
CA TYR A 312 6.53 -2.08 -24.90
C TYR A 312 8.01 -1.74 -24.86
N LYS A 313 8.38 -0.56 -25.36
CA LYS A 313 9.74 -0.03 -25.27
C LYS A 313 9.89 0.87 -24.07
N VAL A 314 10.97 0.71 -23.32
CA VAL A 314 11.33 1.62 -22.23
C VAL A 314 11.92 2.89 -22.83
N ILE A 315 11.24 4.04 -22.64
CA ILE A 315 11.69 5.35 -23.17
C ILE A 315 12.41 6.20 -22.14
N LYS A 316 12.05 6.07 -20.86
CA LYS A 316 12.64 6.85 -19.77
C LYS A 316 12.55 6.09 -18.45
N LEU A 317 13.57 6.24 -17.62
CA LEU A 317 13.54 5.75 -16.24
C LEU A 317 12.97 6.84 -15.33
N ALA A 318 11.85 6.52 -14.65
CA ALA A 318 11.34 7.35 -13.58
C ALA A 318 11.90 6.81 -12.27
N GLY A 319 12.78 7.51 -11.61
CA GLY A 319 13.58 7.09 -10.44
C GLY A 319 13.02 5.87 -9.65
N ARG A 320 13.90 5.18 -8.92
CA ARG A 320 13.56 4.08 -8.02
C ARG A 320 12.71 2.92 -8.61
N GLY A 321 12.94 2.55 -9.89
CA GLY A 321 12.41 1.31 -10.46
C GLY A 321 11.09 1.37 -11.16
N SER A 322 10.77 2.51 -11.70
CA SER A 322 9.70 2.70 -12.66
C SER A 322 10.23 3.11 -14.01
N CYS A 323 9.50 2.70 -15.04
CA CYS A 323 9.83 2.97 -16.42
C CYS A 323 8.63 3.61 -17.13
N TYR A 324 8.86 4.65 -17.92
CA TYR A 324 7.93 5.10 -18.93
C TYR A 324 8.02 4.21 -20.14
N LEU A 325 6.87 3.86 -20.68
CA LEU A 325 6.74 2.87 -21.74
C LEU A 325 6.11 3.51 -22.98
N GLU A 326 6.48 3.01 -24.13
CA GLU A 326 5.93 3.32 -25.45
C GLU A 326 5.41 2.04 -26.09
N ASP A 327 4.25 2.07 -26.70
CA ASP A 327 3.69 0.93 -27.43
C ASP A 327 4.34 0.78 -28.84
N ALA A 328 3.89 -0.25 -29.59
CA ALA A 328 4.42 -0.52 -30.93
C ALA A 328 4.11 0.59 -31.95
N GLU A 329 3.07 1.39 -31.71
CA GLU A 329 2.64 2.51 -32.53
C GLU A 329 3.36 3.84 -32.17
N GLY A 330 4.26 3.84 -31.20
CA GLY A 330 5.00 5.02 -30.76
C GLY A 330 4.22 5.90 -29.78
N LYS A 331 3.14 5.41 -29.20
CA LYS A 331 2.33 6.15 -28.23
C LYS A 331 2.84 5.90 -26.81
N GLU A 332 3.10 6.98 -26.10
CA GLU A 332 3.52 6.91 -24.71
C GLU A 332 2.38 6.44 -23.78
N VAL A 333 2.72 5.54 -22.86
CA VAL A 333 1.82 5.13 -21.78
C VAL A 333 1.83 6.22 -20.72
N LEU A 334 0.65 6.78 -20.42
CA LEU A 334 0.43 7.97 -19.58
C LEU A 334 1.07 7.91 -18.17
N ARG A 335 1.41 6.72 -17.67
CA ARG A 335 1.94 6.53 -16.29
C ARG A 335 3.16 5.62 -16.30
N PRO A 336 4.16 5.91 -15.45
CA PRO A 336 5.30 5.01 -15.31
C PRO A 336 4.87 3.68 -14.66
N TRP A 337 5.48 2.59 -15.10
CA TRP A 337 5.22 1.23 -14.62
C TRP A 337 6.35 0.74 -13.73
N ASN A 338 5.96 0.12 -12.59
CA ASN A 338 6.91 -0.45 -11.64
C ASN A 338 7.55 -1.73 -12.22
N ALA A 339 8.84 -1.92 -11.98
CA ALA A 339 9.59 -3.13 -12.34
C ALA A 339 8.96 -4.43 -11.82
N ASN A 340 8.18 -4.39 -10.73
CA ASN A 340 7.41 -5.55 -10.24
C ASN A 340 6.38 -6.05 -11.25
N ASN A 341 5.86 -5.15 -12.08
CA ASN A 341 4.83 -5.42 -13.07
C ASN A 341 5.40 -5.48 -14.49
N LEU A 342 6.71 -5.50 -14.62
CA LEU A 342 7.41 -5.59 -15.89
C LEU A 342 8.25 -6.88 -15.99
N ARG A 343 8.39 -7.37 -17.21
CA ARG A 343 9.21 -8.52 -17.57
C ARG A 343 9.95 -8.22 -18.87
N LYS A 344 11.24 -8.59 -18.96
CA LYS A 344 12.03 -8.42 -20.17
C LYS A 344 11.44 -9.28 -21.30
N TYR A 345 11.25 -8.67 -22.46
CA TYR A 345 10.85 -9.33 -23.70
C TYR A 345 12.08 -9.66 -24.54
N PHE A 346 12.05 -10.82 -25.18
CA PHE A 346 13.16 -11.32 -26.03
C PHE A 346 12.64 -11.54 -27.43
N HIS A 347 13.36 -10.96 -28.39
CA HIS A 347 13.20 -11.20 -29.83
C HIS A 347 13.92 -12.46 -30.30
#